data_e98946cbb473dd1000c0da7396307800
#
_entry.id   e98946cbb473dd1000c0da7396307800
#
_cell.length_a   1.000
_cell.length_b   1.000
_cell.length_c   1.000
_cell.angle_alpha   90.00
_cell.angle_beta   90.00
_cell.angle_gamma   90.00
#
_symmetry.space_group_name_H-M   'P 1'
#
loop_
_entity.id
_entity.type
_entity.pdbx_description
1 polymer ?
#
loop_
_entity_poly.entity_id
_entity_poly.type
_entity_poly.pdbx_seq_one_letter_code
_entity_poly.pdbx_strand_id
1 'polypeptide(L)'
;MKKNKLFLAITAAFIIMSCDVNNSDDTINIDEPATYTFTRGGENSVAFSGQTTRIQMGDELFISMLDFDNTTEGLLLQMFRNQTENGGDANAFSSAELNESTKSIKSKTAASRDYFSGNATTSAEIKNQFEVWLKAQVNEVFPNQNELAEPGKAGQIADGSKARYISGEGLEYDQLVNKSLIGALMADQILNNYLSESVLDEGTNQEDNDAGNTAEGASYTNMEHKWDEAYGYLYGTSADVKNPNATIGQDDRFLNKYTGQVSEDDDFSNIAEDIFNAFKKGRAAIVAGDYEVRDEQANIIRESISKVIAVRGVYYLQAGKKQLSNNNNGSAFHSLSEGIGFIYSLQFTRIPGTDQPYLTHNEVNDLLDNLLGDGPNGLWDVTSETLDTISGEIAAHFDFTVEEAASN
;
A
#
# COMPACT_ATOMS: atom_id res chain seq x y z
N MET A 1 -99.05 -6.65 27.45
CA MET A 1 -98.49 -6.58 26.08
C MET A 1 -97.00 -6.29 26.21
N LYS A 2 -96.13 -7.31 26.14
CA LYS A 2 -94.65 -7.13 26.15
C LYS A 2 -94.13 -7.58 24.77
N LYS A 3 -93.48 -6.63 24.10
CA LYS A 3 -92.84 -6.86 22.81
C LYS A 3 -91.40 -7.34 23.05
N ASN A 4 -91.10 -8.58 22.69
CA ASN A 4 -89.77 -9.12 22.65
C ASN A 4 -89.03 -8.63 21.38
N LYS A 5 -87.86 -8.00 21.53
CA LYS A 5 -86.94 -7.71 20.46
C LYS A 5 -85.87 -8.78 20.42
N LEU A 6 -85.86 -9.49 19.29
CA LEU A 6 -84.87 -10.47 18.95
C LEU A 6 -83.61 -9.72 18.44
N PHE A 7 -82.47 -9.86 19.14
CA PHE A 7 -81.17 -9.37 18.67
C PHE A 7 -80.51 -10.48 17.91
N LEU A 8 -80.27 -10.25 16.64
CA LEU A 8 -79.51 -11.14 15.78
C LEU A 8 -78.02 -10.72 15.88
N ALA A 9 -77.17 -11.54 16.49
CA ALA A 9 -75.73 -11.32 16.52
C ALA A 9 -75.10 -11.94 15.27
N ILE A 10 -74.53 -11.05 14.42
CA ILE A 10 -73.73 -11.46 13.24
C ILE A 10 -72.30 -11.56 13.73
N THR A 11 -71.78 -12.78 13.79
CA THR A 11 -70.35 -13.07 14.07
C THR A 11 -69.59 -12.97 12.75
N ALA A 12 -68.83 -11.90 12.55
CA ALA A 12 -67.90 -11.79 11.48
C ALA A 12 -66.63 -12.55 11.82
N ALA A 13 -66.36 -13.66 11.15
CA ALA A 13 -65.09 -14.38 11.21
C ALA A 13 -64.06 -13.63 10.35
N PHE A 14 -63.09 -12.98 11.00
CA PHE A 14 -61.90 -12.47 10.32
C PHE A 14 -60.96 -13.67 10.03
N ILE A 15 -60.83 -14.06 8.79
CA ILE A 15 -59.76 -14.96 8.34
C ILE A 15 -58.51 -14.09 8.22
N ILE A 16 -57.59 -14.20 9.17
CA ILE A 16 -56.24 -13.63 9.07
C ILE A 16 -55.48 -14.57 8.14
N MET A 17 -55.33 -14.19 6.86
CA MET A 17 -54.31 -14.78 6.01
C MET A 17 -52.96 -14.25 6.51
N SER A 18 -52.25 -15.05 7.28
CA SER A 18 -50.81 -14.92 7.53
C SER A 18 -50.13 -15.19 6.17
N CYS A 19 -49.69 -14.17 5.50
CA CYS A 19 -48.61 -14.33 4.52
C CYS A 19 -47.36 -14.67 5.30
N ASP A 20 -46.98 -15.95 5.38
CA ASP A 20 -45.59 -16.31 5.62
C ASP A 20 -44.76 -15.73 4.50
N VAL A 21 -44.15 -14.58 4.76
CA VAL A 21 -42.98 -14.12 3.97
C VAL A 21 -41.89 -15.10 4.36
N ASN A 22 -41.72 -16.15 3.59
CA ASN A 22 -40.48 -16.90 3.56
C ASN A 22 -39.40 -15.92 3.11
N ASN A 23 -38.74 -15.23 4.02
CA ASN A 23 -37.39 -14.76 3.80
C ASN A 23 -36.53 -16.02 3.69
N SER A 24 -36.45 -16.62 2.53
CA SER A 24 -35.25 -17.35 2.16
C SER A 24 -34.19 -16.26 2.04
N ASP A 25 -33.38 -16.06 3.06
CA ASP A 25 -32.04 -15.54 2.87
C ASP A 25 -31.36 -16.53 1.92
N ASP A 26 -31.46 -16.25 0.62
CA ASP A 26 -30.64 -16.92 -0.40
C ASP A 26 -29.22 -16.45 -0.18
N THR A 27 -28.56 -17.03 0.86
CA THR A 27 -27.13 -16.80 1.08
C THR A 27 -26.39 -17.37 -0.13
N ILE A 28 -25.74 -16.48 -0.89
CA ILE A 28 -24.92 -16.87 -2.02
C ILE A 28 -23.81 -17.79 -1.47
N ASN A 29 -23.67 -18.97 -2.07
CA ASN A 29 -22.62 -19.89 -1.67
C ASN A 29 -21.30 -19.49 -2.30
N ILE A 30 -20.35 -19.03 -1.50
CA ILE A 30 -19.01 -18.67 -1.93
C ILE A 30 -18.11 -19.89 -1.80
N ASP A 31 -17.66 -20.45 -2.93
CA ASP A 31 -16.69 -21.55 -2.99
C ASP A 31 -15.27 -20.99 -2.90
N GLU A 32 -14.76 -20.88 -1.68
CA GLU A 32 -13.42 -20.34 -1.40
C GLU A 32 -12.36 -21.42 -1.59
N PRO A 33 -11.39 -21.24 -2.53
CA PRO A 33 -10.33 -22.21 -2.75
C PRO A 33 -9.30 -22.20 -1.61
N ALA A 34 -8.57 -23.31 -1.42
CA ALA A 34 -7.52 -23.39 -0.41
C ALA A 34 -6.33 -22.46 -0.67
N THR A 35 -6.05 -22.15 -1.94
CA THR A 35 -4.97 -21.27 -2.39
C THR A 35 -5.53 -20.21 -3.35
N TYR A 36 -4.76 -19.16 -3.67
CA TYR A 36 -5.18 -18.15 -4.64
C TYR A 36 -5.14 -18.72 -6.07
N THR A 37 -6.10 -19.59 -6.36
CA THR A 37 -6.21 -20.31 -7.65
C THR A 37 -7.62 -20.21 -8.16
N PHE A 38 -7.80 -19.50 -9.28
CA PHE A 38 -9.07 -19.28 -9.91
C PHE A 38 -8.99 -19.66 -11.39
N THR A 39 -10.05 -20.27 -11.90
CA THR A 39 -10.14 -20.70 -13.29
C THR A 39 -11.49 -20.33 -13.88
N ARG A 40 -11.52 -20.02 -15.16
CA ARG A 40 -12.74 -19.80 -15.93
C ARG A 40 -12.65 -20.55 -17.26
N GLY A 41 -13.65 -21.35 -17.57
CA GLY A 41 -13.61 -22.22 -18.76
C GLY A 41 -12.48 -23.26 -18.75
N GLY A 42 -11.90 -23.58 -17.60
CA GLY A 42 -10.77 -24.51 -17.46
C GLY A 42 -9.39 -23.86 -17.57
N GLU A 43 -9.32 -22.56 -17.91
CA GLU A 43 -8.09 -21.79 -18.01
C GLU A 43 -7.84 -20.95 -16.74
N ASN A 44 -6.56 -20.66 -16.42
CA ASN A 44 -6.21 -19.77 -15.31
C ASN A 44 -6.80 -18.37 -15.55
N SER A 45 -7.55 -17.85 -14.58
CA SER A 45 -8.16 -16.52 -14.65
C SER A 45 -7.48 -15.47 -13.77
N VAL A 46 -6.33 -15.79 -13.17
CA VAL A 46 -5.54 -14.84 -12.32
C VAL A 46 -4.49 -14.16 -13.17
N ALA A 47 -4.44 -12.81 -13.16
CA ALA A 47 -3.50 -12.04 -13.96
C ALA A 47 -3.11 -10.71 -13.29
N PHE A 48 -1.78 -10.51 -13.07
CA PHE A 48 -1.20 -9.31 -12.44
C PHE A 48 0.25 -9.01 -12.88
N SER A 49 0.65 -9.42 -14.07
CA SER A 49 2.04 -9.28 -14.55
C SER A 49 2.56 -7.83 -14.53
N GLY A 50 1.68 -6.86 -14.79
CA GLY A 50 2.07 -5.44 -14.77
C GLY A 50 2.49 -4.93 -13.39
N GLN A 51 1.97 -5.49 -12.31
CA GLN A 51 2.33 -5.17 -10.93
C GLN A 51 3.69 -5.76 -10.58
N THR A 52 3.89 -7.05 -10.89
CA THR A 52 5.19 -7.72 -10.77
C THR A 52 6.30 -6.92 -11.48
N THR A 53 6.06 -6.52 -12.73
CA THR A 53 7.01 -5.69 -13.50
C THR A 53 7.38 -4.40 -12.78
N ARG A 54 6.40 -3.66 -12.20
CA ARG A 54 6.69 -2.41 -11.49
C ARG A 54 7.45 -2.61 -10.19
N ILE A 55 7.19 -3.70 -9.47
CA ILE A 55 7.95 -4.06 -8.26
C ILE A 55 9.40 -4.33 -8.66
N GLN A 56 9.65 -5.10 -9.70
CA GLN A 56 10.99 -5.39 -10.22
C GLN A 56 11.72 -4.13 -10.72
N MET A 57 11.01 -3.22 -11.41
CA MET A 57 11.55 -1.91 -11.78
C MET A 57 11.94 -1.09 -10.54
N GLY A 58 11.14 -1.12 -9.50
CA GLY A 58 11.43 -0.46 -8.22
C GLY A 58 12.64 -1.06 -7.52
N ASP A 59 12.83 -2.37 -7.61
CA ASP A 59 13.98 -3.06 -7.05
C ASP A 59 15.29 -2.65 -7.75
N GLU A 60 15.31 -2.64 -9.08
CA GLU A 60 16.47 -2.17 -9.85
C GLU A 60 16.74 -0.66 -9.62
N LEU A 61 15.71 0.17 -9.51
CA LEU A 61 15.84 1.58 -9.17
C LEU A 61 16.55 1.77 -7.81
N PHE A 62 16.13 1.03 -6.79
CA PHE A 62 16.76 1.06 -5.48
C PHE A 62 18.23 0.65 -5.53
N ILE A 63 18.56 -0.43 -6.23
CA ILE A 63 19.94 -0.91 -6.40
C ILE A 63 20.79 0.16 -7.10
N SER A 64 20.25 0.78 -8.14
CA SER A 64 20.94 1.83 -8.88
C SER A 64 21.19 3.10 -8.04
N MET A 65 20.34 3.42 -7.06
CA MET A 65 20.58 4.53 -6.13
C MET A 65 21.81 4.31 -5.24
N LEU A 66 22.32 3.09 -5.15
CA LEU A 66 23.51 2.73 -4.37
C LEU A 66 24.74 2.43 -5.25
N ASP A 67 24.62 2.51 -6.58
CA ASP A 67 25.72 2.33 -7.52
C ASP A 67 26.35 3.69 -7.86
N PHE A 68 27.27 4.13 -6.98
CA PHE A 68 27.93 5.43 -7.05
C PHE A 68 28.81 5.62 -8.30
N ASP A 69 29.28 4.54 -8.89
CA ASP A 69 30.24 4.58 -10.01
C ASP A 69 29.54 4.64 -11.37
N ASN A 70 28.35 4.04 -11.51
CA ASN A 70 27.72 3.85 -12.81
C ASN A 70 26.39 4.60 -12.95
N THR A 71 25.82 5.10 -11.85
CA THR A 71 24.51 5.76 -11.89
C THR A 71 24.63 7.27 -12.09
N THR A 72 23.75 7.79 -12.94
CA THR A 72 23.59 9.23 -13.21
C THR A 72 22.16 9.68 -12.88
N GLU A 73 21.98 11.00 -12.69
CA GLU A 73 20.64 11.59 -12.52
C GLU A 73 19.69 11.16 -13.65
N GLY A 74 20.18 11.26 -14.90
CA GLY A 74 19.40 10.87 -16.08
C GLY A 74 18.95 9.41 -16.02
N LEU A 75 19.82 8.49 -15.58
CA LEU A 75 19.47 7.07 -15.45
C LEU A 75 18.37 6.85 -14.43
N LEU A 76 18.48 7.39 -13.21
CA LEU A 76 17.44 7.23 -12.18
C LEU A 76 16.08 7.79 -12.61
N LEU A 77 16.09 8.96 -13.25
CA LEU A 77 14.86 9.55 -13.79
C LEU A 77 14.25 8.71 -14.91
N GLN A 78 15.07 8.15 -15.80
CA GLN A 78 14.61 7.24 -16.86
C GLN A 78 14.04 5.95 -16.28
N MET A 79 14.65 5.35 -15.25
CA MET A 79 14.12 4.18 -14.56
C MET A 79 12.75 4.46 -13.91
N PHE A 80 12.61 5.59 -13.21
CA PHE A 80 11.36 5.97 -12.57
C PHE A 80 10.23 6.23 -13.59
N ARG A 81 10.58 6.90 -14.71
CA ARG A 81 9.64 7.27 -15.79
C ARG A 81 9.40 6.15 -16.79
N ASN A 82 10.33 5.24 -16.94
CA ASN A 82 10.51 4.32 -18.08
C ASN A 82 10.42 5.02 -19.44
N GLN A 83 10.97 6.22 -19.52
CA GLN A 83 10.99 7.08 -20.71
C GLN A 83 12.21 7.98 -20.69
N THR A 84 12.73 8.29 -21.87
CA THR A 84 13.68 9.39 -22.07
C THR A 84 13.00 10.74 -21.86
N GLU A 85 13.77 11.84 -21.78
CA GLU A 85 13.21 13.20 -21.70
C GLU A 85 12.28 13.54 -22.87
N ASN A 86 12.50 12.95 -24.02
CA ASN A 86 11.71 13.16 -25.24
C ASN A 86 10.54 12.17 -25.40
N GLY A 87 10.28 11.34 -24.37
CA GLY A 87 9.17 10.38 -24.36
C GLY A 87 9.40 9.09 -25.12
N GLY A 88 10.64 8.81 -25.57
CA GLY A 88 11.02 7.53 -26.19
C GLY A 88 11.38 6.47 -25.13
N ASP A 89 11.57 5.22 -25.58
CA ASP A 89 11.99 4.10 -24.73
C ASP A 89 13.34 4.36 -24.06
N ALA A 90 13.40 4.21 -22.74
CA ALA A 90 14.59 4.53 -21.96
C ALA A 90 15.66 3.44 -22.03
N ASN A 91 15.27 2.16 -22.08
CA ASN A 91 16.15 1.00 -21.94
C ASN A 91 17.09 1.13 -20.72
N ALA A 92 16.53 1.57 -19.60
CA ALA A 92 17.28 1.96 -18.40
C ALA A 92 17.53 0.81 -17.42
N PHE A 93 16.92 -0.35 -17.64
CA PHE A 93 17.00 -1.52 -16.77
C PHE A 93 18.04 -2.52 -17.26
N SER A 94 18.54 -3.36 -16.35
CA SER A 94 19.46 -4.45 -16.67
C SER A 94 18.76 -5.60 -17.42
N SER A 95 17.49 -5.84 -17.10
CA SER A 95 16.65 -6.88 -17.70
C SER A 95 16.08 -6.42 -19.05
N ALA A 96 16.23 -7.25 -20.09
CA ALA A 96 15.59 -7.03 -21.38
C ALA A 96 14.06 -6.99 -21.27
N GLU A 97 13.48 -7.83 -20.42
CA GLU A 97 12.02 -7.89 -20.19
C GLU A 97 11.49 -6.57 -19.61
N LEU A 98 12.21 -5.97 -18.65
CA LEU A 98 11.83 -4.67 -18.08
C LEU A 98 11.96 -3.55 -19.13
N ASN A 99 12.99 -3.59 -19.99
CA ASN A 99 13.20 -2.61 -21.05
C ASN A 99 12.14 -2.69 -22.15
N GLU A 100 11.63 -3.89 -22.47
CA GLU A 100 10.56 -4.09 -23.46
C GLU A 100 9.16 -3.71 -22.89
N SER A 101 9.05 -3.57 -21.57
CA SER A 101 7.79 -3.27 -20.92
C SER A 101 7.37 -1.81 -21.11
N THR A 102 6.10 -1.58 -21.41
CA THR A 102 5.48 -0.25 -21.44
C THR A 102 5.08 0.26 -20.05
N LYS A 103 5.31 -0.51 -19.00
CA LYS A 103 4.97 -0.14 -17.62
C LYS A 103 5.93 0.93 -17.10
N SER A 104 5.49 1.71 -16.12
CA SER A 104 6.29 2.78 -15.50
C SER A 104 5.93 2.88 -14.03
N ILE A 105 6.92 3.06 -13.16
CA ILE A 105 6.70 3.34 -11.74
C ILE A 105 5.92 4.65 -11.61
N LYS A 106 6.44 5.73 -12.21
CA LYS A 106 5.85 7.08 -12.15
C LYS A 106 4.38 7.12 -12.59
N SER A 107 4.00 6.32 -13.61
CA SER A 107 2.64 6.36 -14.15
C SER A 107 1.58 5.89 -13.17
N LYS A 108 1.96 5.08 -12.17
CA LYS A 108 1.07 4.54 -11.15
C LYS A 108 1.33 5.11 -9.75
N THR A 109 2.40 5.87 -9.55
CA THR A 109 2.67 6.60 -8.30
C THR A 109 1.64 7.69 -8.12
N ALA A 110 0.96 7.75 -6.96
CA ALA A 110 -0.08 8.73 -6.63
C ALA A 110 -1.06 8.93 -7.81
N ALA A 111 -1.66 7.85 -8.27
CA ALA A 111 -2.47 7.84 -9.49
C ALA A 111 -3.77 7.03 -9.33
N SER A 112 -4.19 6.75 -8.10
CA SER A 112 -5.46 6.08 -7.84
C SER A 112 -6.65 6.93 -8.30
N ARG A 113 -7.74 6.23 -8.63
CA ARG A 113 -8.97 6.87 -9.09
C ARG A 113 -9.61 7.71 -7.98
N ASP A 114 -9.73 7.16 -6.78
CA ASP A 114 -10.47 7.82 -5.71
C ASP A 114 -9.74 9.05 -5.17
N TYR A 115 -8.40 9.01 -5.03
CA TYR A 115 -7.67 10.13 -4.45
C TYR A 115 -7.16 11.15 -5.47
N PHE A 116 -6.80 10.71 -6.69
CA PHE A 116 -6.07 11.57 -7.62
C PHE A 116 -6.79 11.91 -8.92
N SER A 117 -7.94 11.31 -9.24
CA SER A 117 -8.68 11.70 -10.44
C SER A 117 -9.16 13.17 -10.40
N GLY A 118 -9.47 13.68 -9.20
CA GLY A 118 -9.82 15.08 -8.96
C GLY A 118 -8.66 15.96 -8.46
N ASN A 119 -7.49 15.38 -8.17
CA ASN A 119 -6.36 16.04 -7.50
C ASN A 119 -5.06 15.93 -8.31
N ALA A 120 -5.10 16.30 -9.59
CA ALA A 120 -3.94 16.21 -10.49
C ALA A 120 -2.72 17.02 -10.01
N THR A 121 -2.95 18.14 -9.30
CA THR A 121 -1.88 18.97 -8.74
C THR A 121 -1.11 18.21 -7.67
N THR A 122 -1.78 17.68 -6.66
CA THR A 122 -1.16 16.88 -5.59
C THR A 122 -0.46 15.63 -6.16
N SER A 123 -1.09 14.95 -7.13
CA SER A 123 -0.44 13.85 -7.85
C SER A 123 0.88 14.26 -8.51
N ALA A 124 0.90 15.43 -9.14
CA ALA A 124 2.10 15.95 -9.79
C ALA A 124 3.18 16.35 -8.78
N GLU A 125 2.80 16.95 -7.65
CA GLU A 125 3.69 17.32 -6.54
C GLU A 125 4.36 16.08 -5.94
N ILE A 126 3.58 15.04 -5.65
CA ILE A 126 4.10 13.76 -5.14
C ILE A 126 5.10 13.12 -6.13
N LYS A 127 4.74 13.04 -7.41
CA LYS A 127 5.64 12.51 -8.46
C LYS A 127 6.93 13.32 -8.59
N ASN A 128 6.83 14.65 -8.46
CA ASN A 128 7.98 15.54 -8.48
C ASN A 128 8.86 15.33 -7.23
N GLN A 129 8.29 15.07 -6.07
CA GLN A 129 9.04 14.80 -4.84
C GLN A 129 9.96 13.58 -5.00
N PHE A 130 9.48 12.49 -5.62
CA PHE A 130 10.36 11.36 -5.96
C PHE A 130 11.51 11.79 -6.88
N GLU A 131 11.24 12.58 -7.90
CA GLU A 131 12.30 13.08 -8.80
C GLU A 131 13.30 13.99 -8.08
N VAL A 132 12.86 14.77 -7.08
CA VAL A 132 13.74 15.58 -6.23
C VAL A 132 14.68 14.67 -5.41
N TRP A 133 14.18 13.62 -4.76
CA TRP A 133 15.01 12.68 -4.01
C TRP A 133 16.01 11.92 -4.90
N LEU A 134 15.57 11.46 -6.09
CA LEU A 134 16.45 10.79 -7.04
C LEU A 134 17.59 11.71 -7.51
N LYS A 135 17.30 12.99 -7.76
CA LYS A 135 18.31 14.00 -8.12
C LYS A 135 19.24 14.30 -6.96
N ALA A 136 18.71 14.44 -5.76
CA ALA A 136 19.49 14.73 -4.57
C ALA A 136 20.48 13.59 -4.25
N GLN A 137 20.09 12.33 -4.43
CA GLN A 137 21.01 11.20 -4.29
C GLN A 137 22.26 11.36 -5.14
N VAL A 138 22.10 11.76 -6.41
CA VAL A 138 23.23 11.89 -7.35
C VAL A 138 23.99 13.21 -7.19
N ASN A 139 23.29 14.31 -6.91
CA ASN A 139 23.89 15.64 -6.92
C ASN A 139 24.45 16.08 -5.56
N GLU A 140 23.95 15.49 -4.46
CA GLU A 140 24.38 15.82 -3.10
C GLU A 140 25.17 14.68 -2.46
N VAL A 141 24.64 13.42 -2.48
CA VAL A 141 25.23 12.30 -1.76
C VAL A 141 26.43 11.71 -2.52
N PHE A 142 26.29 11.42 -3.81
CA PHE A 142 27.35 10.80 -4.61
C PHE A 142 28.67 11.56 -4.60
N PRO A 143 28.71 12.90 -4.81
CA PRO A 143 29.97 13.64 -4.79
C PRO A 143 30.69 13.61 -3.45
N ASN A 144 29.95 13.37 -2.35
CA ASN A 144 30.45 13.39 -0.99
C ASN A 144 30.63 11.98 -0.39
N GLN A 145 30.56 10.91 -1.18
CA GLN A 145 30.63 9.53 -0.70
C GLN A 145 31.90 9.19 0.08
N ASN A 146 33.00 9.91 -0.12
CA ASN A 146 34.27 9.72 0.58
C ASN A 146 34.51 10.74 1.72
N GLU A 147 33.59 11.70 1.90
CA GLU A 147 33.64 12.68 2.97
C GLU A 147 32.92 12.14 4.22
N LEU A 148 33.32 12.62 5.40
CA LEU A 148 32.54 12.37 6.61
C LEU A 148 31.33 13.31 6.66
N ALA A 149 30.16 12.73 6.95
CA ALA A 149 28.95 13.50 7.13
C ALA A 149 28.99 14.29 8.45
N GLU A 150 28.54 15.53 8.40
CA GLU A 150 28.37 16.44 9.55
C GLU A 150 27.05 17.21 9.38
N PRO A 151 26.51 17.86 10.43
CA PRO A 151 25.33 18.71 10.29
C PRO A 151 25.48 19.72 9.15
N GLY A 152 24.55 19.70 8.17
CA GLY A 152 24.58 20.52 6.97
C GLY A 152 25.56 20.07 5.88
N LYS A 153 26.28 18.95 6.04
CA LYS A 153 27.23 18.41 5.08
C LYS A 153 26.94 16.93 4.79
N ALA A 154 26.65 16.63 3.53
CA ALA A 154 26.47 15.26 3.06
C ALA A 154 27.77 14.45 3.14
N GLY A 155 27.65 13.13 3.30
CA GLY A 155 28.80 12.24 3.32
C GLY A 155 28.46 10.85 3.85
N GLN A 156 29.52 10.11 4.24
CA GLN A 156 29.38 8.82 4.89
C GLN A 156 29.38 8.95 6.40
N ILE A 157 28.62 8.08 7.07
CA ILE A 157 28.58 7.94 8.53
C ILE A 157 28.69 6.47 8.91
N ALA A 158 29.41 6.16 9.97
CA ALA A 158 29.59 4.77 10.42
C ALA A 158 28.29 4.20 11.03
N ASP A 159 27.98 2.96 10.65
CA ASP A 159 26.92 2.13 11.22
C ASP A 159 27.51 0.75 11.53
N GLY A 160 28.13 0.61 12.70
CA GLY A 160 28.94 -0.55 13.05
C GLY A 160 30.12 -0.74 12.10
N SER A 161 30.15 -1.85 11.35
CA SER A 161 31.13 -2.13 10.30
C SER A 161 30.76 -1.65 8.90
N LYS A 162 29.57 -1.04 8.75
CA LYS A 162 29.05 -0.51 7.49
C LYS A 162 29.20 1.00 7.44
N ALA A 163 29.14 1.56 6.24
CA ALA A 163 28.95 2.98 6.00
C ALA A 163 27.53 3.23 5.50
N ARG A 164 26.91 4.32 5.98
CA ARG A 164 25.69 4.88 5.43
C ARG A 164 26.05 6.16 4.69
N TYR A 165 25.27 6.50 3.69
CA TYR A 165 25.50 7.67 2.83
C TYR A 165 24.29 8.58 2.93
N ILE A 166 24.51 9.73 3.55
CA ILE A 166 23.44 10.64 3.96
C ILE A 166 23.61 12.04 3.39
N SER A 167 22.51 12.75 3.26
CA SER A 167 22.46 14.18 2.96
C SER A 167 23.01 15.02 4.11
N GLY A 168 23.13 16.34 3.91
CA GLY A 168 23.45 17.28 4.99
C GLY A 168 22.41 17.29 6.11
N GLU A 169 21.17 16.94 5.82
CA GLU A 169 20.07 16.81 6.79
C GLU A 169 19.99 15.42 7.45
N GLY A 170 20.93 14.51 7.14
CA GLY A 170 20.96 13.15 7.71
C GLY A 170 20.06 12.15 7.00
N LEU A 171 19.57 12.44 5.78
CA LEU A 171 18.62 11.60 5.04
C LEU A 171 19.33 10.59 4.13
N GLU A 172 18.92 9.31 4.18
CA GLU A 172 19.23 8.31 3.16
C GLU A 172 18.14 8.35 2.08
N TYR A 173 18.39 8.99 0.94
CA TYR A 173 17.39 9.15 -0.12
C TYR A 173 16.93 7.82 -0.75
N ASP A 174 17.79 6.80 -0.78
CA ASP A 174 17.42 5.46 -1.23
C ASP A 174 16.35 4.84 -0.32
N GLN A 175 16.43 5.06 1.00
CA GLN A 175 15.41 4.61 1.95
C GLN A 175 14.12 5.41 1.81
N LEU A 176 14.21 6.74 1.67
CA LEU A 176 13.04 7.58 1.43
C LEU A 176 12.27 7.12 0.21
N VAL A 177 12.92 6.96 -0.94
CA VAL A 177 12.29 6.52 -2.19
C VAL A 177 11.67 5.15 -2.03
N ASN A 178 12.41 4.18 -1.48
CA ASN A 178 11.94 2.81 -1.34
C ASN A 178 10.70 2.70 -0.45
N LYS A 179 10.72 3.33 0.75
CA LYS A 179 9.60 3.23 1.69
C LYS A 179 8.40 4.07 1.28
N SER A 180 8.64 5.22 0.64
CA SER A 180 7.55 6.04 0.10
C SER A 180 6.83 5.39 -1.09
N LEU A 181 7.51 4.53 -1.88
CA LEU A 181 6.87 3.75 -2.95
C LEU A 181 5.89 2.70 -2.39
N ILE A 182 6.07 2.24 -1.15
CA ILE A 182 5.11 1.34 -0.48
C ILE A 182 3.72 2.02 -0.41
N GLY A 183 3.69 3.29 -0.01
CA GLY A 183 2.46 4.08 -0.01
C GLY A 183 2.06 4.54 -1.40
N ALA A 184 2.91 5.33 -2.05
CA ALA A 184 2.57 6.09 -3.24
C ALA A 184 2.33 5.23 -4.50
N LEU A 185 2.91 4.03 -4.57
CA LEU A 185 2.71 3.10 -5.68
C LEU A 185 1.82 1.92 -5.27
N MET A 186 2.14 1.22 -4.16
CA MET A 186 1.49 -0.05 -3.83
C MET A 186 0.18 0.18 -3.09
N ALA A 187 0.20 0.81 -1.91
CA ALA A 187 -1.01 1.04 -1.13
C ALA A 187 -2.02 1.92 -1.88
N ASP A 188 -1.57 2.99 -2.55
CA ASP A 188 -2.43 3.83 -3.37
C ASP A 188 -3.19 3.02 -4.44
N GLN A 189 -2.49 2.14 -5.16
CA GLN A 189 -3.10 1.34 -6.19
C GLN A 189 -3.96 0.19 -5.63
N ILE A 190 -3.55 -0.44 -4.53
CA ILE A 190 -4.35 -1.49 -3.89
C ILE A 190 -5.64 -0.89 -3.32
N LEU A 191 -5.52 0.07 -2.41
CA LEU A 191 -6.61 0.50 -1.52
C LEU A 191 -7.55 1.52 -2.20
N ASN A 192 -6.98 2.42 -3.02
CA ASN A 192 -7.65 3.60 -3.55
C ASN A 192 -7.94 3.52 -5.06
N ASN A 193 -7.49 2.44 -5.70
CA ASN A 193 -7.74 2.18 -7.12
C ASN A 193 -8.38 0.80 -7.33
N TYR A 194 -7.62 -0.29 -7.25
CA TYR A 194 -8.07 -1.61 -7.69
C TYR A 194 -9.12 -2.25 -6.79
N LEU A 195 -9.11 -1.99 -5.48
CA LEU A 195 -10.16 -2.42 -4.55
C LEU A 195 -11.26 -1.36 -4.35
N SER A 196 -11.23 -0.26 -5.09
CA SER A 196 -12.27 0.76 -5.03
C SER A 196 -13.53 0.29 -5.76
N GLU A 197 -14.70 0.48 -5.14
CA GLU A 197 -15.99 0.26 -5.76
C GLU A 197 -16.12 1.06 -7.07
N SER A 198 -15.60 2.31 -7.11
CA SER A 198 -15.60 3.14 -8.32
C SER A 198 -14.87 2.49 -9.52
N VAL A 199 -13.93 1.58 -9.25
CA VAL A 199 -13.15 0.85 -10.26
C VAL A 199 -13.71 -0.55 -10.48
N LEU A 200 -14.08 -1.27 -9.41
CA LEU A 200 -14.64 -2.61 -9.51
C LEU A 200 -15.99 -2.61 -10.23
N ASP A 201 -16.83 -1.62 -9.94
CA ASP A 201 -18.19 -1.49 -10.51
C ASP A 201 -18.25 -0.55 -11.72
N GLU A 202 -17.09 -0.21 -12.33
CA GLU A 202 -17.04 0.71 -13.46
C GLU A 202 -17.81 0.17 -14.67
N GLY A 203 -18.71 1.00 -15.19
CA GLY A 203 -19.47 0.70 -16.43
C GLY A 203 -20.38 -0.51 -16.27
N THR A 204 -20.10 -1.60 -16.98
CA THR A 204 -20.89 -2.84 -16.99
C THR A 204 -20.18 -3.98 -16.25
N ASN A 205 -19.20 -3.67 -15.38
CA ASN A 205 -18.38 -4.70 -14.75
C ASN A 205 -19.18 -5.72 -13.92
N GLN A 206 -20.25 -5.29 -13.22
CA GLN A 206 -21.11 -6.22 -12.47
C GLN A 206 -21.91 -7.10 -13.43
N GLU A 207 -22.61 -6.50 -14.39
CA GLU A 207 -23.40 -7.24 -15.38
C GLU A 207 -22.55 -8.20 -16.23
N ASP A 208 -21.35 -7.78 -16.62
CA ASP A 208 -20.42 -8.62 -17.36
C ASP A 208 -19.88 -9.77 -16.50
N ASN A 209 -19.60 -9.51 -15.21
CA ASN A 209 -19.16 -10.55 -14.29
C ASN A 209 -20.26 -11.59 -14.04
N ASP A 210 -21.51 -11.16 -13.80
CA ASP A 210 -22.67 -12.04 -13.60
C ASP A 210 -22.97 -12.87 -14.84
N ALA A 211 -22.83 -12.28 -16.04
CA ALA A 211 -22.98 -12.98 -17.31
C ALA A 211 -21.78 -13.88 -17.67
N GLY A 212 -20.67 -13.79 -16.95
CA GLY A 212 -19.42 -14.49 -17.27
C GLY A 212 -18.72 -13.97 -18.51
N ASN A 213 -18.97 -12.71 -18.92
CA ASN A 213 -18.32 -12.07 -20.05
C ASN A 213 -16.87 -11.73 -19.72
N THR A 214 -15.93 -12.38 -20.38
CA THR A 214 -14.50 -12.13 -20.16
C THR A 214 -14.00 -10.93 -20.95
N ALA A 215 -12.91 -10.31 -20.47
CA ALA A 215 -12.20 -9.28 -21.21
C ALA A 215 -11.68 -9.85 -22.55
N GLU A 216 -11.55 -9.00 -23.56
CA GLU A 216 -11.12 -9.43 -24.91
C GLU A 216 -9.78 -10.15 -24.88
N GLY A 217 -9.75 -11.39 -25.35
CA GLY A 217 -8.55 -12.24 -25.39
C GLY A 217 -8.09 -12.77 -24.04
N ALA A 218 -8.88 -12.66 -22.97
CA ALA A 218 -8.56 -13.11 -21.62
C ALA A 218 -9.52 -14.20 -21.12
N SER A 219 -9.12 -14.87 -20.02
CA SER A 219 -9.94 -15.85 -19.31
C SER A 219 -10.49 -15.32 -17.98
N TYR A 220 -10.54 -14.00 -17.79
CA TYR A 220 -11.07 -13.33 -16.62
C TYR A 220 -12.05 -12.21 -17.00
N THR A 221 -12.96 -11.84 -16.10
CA THR A 221 -13.78 -10.62 -16.24
C THR A 221 -12.97 -9.40 -15.86
N ASN A 222 -13.38 -8.19 -16.27
CA ASN A 222 -12.70 -6.97 -15.87
C ASN A 222 -12.62 -6.81 -14.34
N MET A 223 -13.70 -7.14 -13.62
CA MET A 223 -13.73 -7.05 -12.16
C MET A 223 -12.75 -8.02 -11.52
N GLU A 224 -12.71 -9.28 -11.97
CA GLU A 224 -11.73 -10.28 -11.54
C GLU A 224 -10.29 -9.78 -11.71
N HIS A 225 -10.00 -9.20 -12.87
CA HIS A 225 -8.68 -8.67 -13.18
C HIS A 225 -8.29 -7.50 -12.28
N LYS A 226 -9.21 -6.57 -11.98
CA LYS A 226 -8.93 -5.47 -11.06
C LYS A 226 -8.56 -5.98 -9.66
N TRP A 227 -9.29 -6.95 -9.16
CA TRP A 227 -8.97 -7.58 -7.87
C TRP A 227 -7.59 -8.25 -7.89
N ASP A 228 -7.28 -9.00 -8.94
CA ASP A 228 -5.98 -9.63 -9.13
C ASP A 228 -4.84 -8.60 -9.26
N GLU A 229 -5.08 -7.44 -9.89
CA GLU A 229 -4.11 -6.34 -9.95
C GLU A 229 -3.77 -5.79 -8.56
N ALA A 230 -4.76 -5.71 -7.63
CA ALA A 230 -4.50 -5.37 -6.23
C ALA A 230 -3.62 -6.44 -5.54
N TYR A 231 -3.99 -7.71 -5.68
CA TYR A 231 -3.24 -8.86 -5.19
C TYR A 231 -1.77 -8.83 -5.65
N GLY A 232 -1.55 -8.51 -6.93
CA GLY A 232 -0.23 -8.48 -7.55
C GLY A 232 0.73 -7.45 -6.97
N TYR A 233 0.27 -6.34 -6.39
CA TYR A 233 1.15 -5.37 -5.73
C TYR A 233 1.71 -5.84 -4.39
N LEU A 234 1.07 -6.80 -3.73
CA LEU A 234 1.59 -7.38 -2.49
C LEU A 234 2.32 -8.71 -2.72
N TYR A 235 1.80 -9.53 -3.64
CA TYR A 235 2.23 -10.93 -3.78
C TYR A 235 2.82 -11.28 -5.15
N GLY A 236 2.88 -10.32 -6.08
CA GLY A 236 3.28 -10.58 -7.48
C GLY A 236 4.72 -11.05 -7.69
N THR A 237 5.59 -10.87 -6.70
CA THR A 237 6.98 -11.34 -6.70
C THR A 237 7.20 -12.57 -5.81
N SER A 238 6.15 -13.08 -5.14
CA SER A 238 6.26 -14.22 -4.25
C SER A 238 6.73 -15.48 -4.98
N ALA A 239 7.56 -16.28 -4.32
CA ALA A 239 8.08 -17.54 -4.86
C ALA A 239 6.95 -18.52 -5.24
N ASP A 240 5.87 -18.54 -4.46
CA ASP A 240 4.61 -19.21 -4.79
C ASP A 240 3.44 -18.22 -4.67
N VAL A 241 3.08 -17.59 -5.77
CA VAL A 241 1.98 -16.62 -5.83
C VAL A 241 0.59 -17.21 -5.49
N LYS A 242 0.45 -18.53 -5.37
CA LYS A 242 -0.78 -19.20 -4.96
C LYS A 242 -0.87 -19.38 -3.45
N ASN A 243 0.28 -19.45 -2.78
CA ASN A 243 0.42 -19.58 -1.33
C ASN A 243 1.54 -18.67 -0.81
N PRO A 244 1.40 -17.34 -0.96
CA PRO A 244 2.49 -16.38 -0.79
C PRO A 244 2.96 -16.25 0.66
N ASN A 245 2.09 -16.56 1.65
CA ASN A 245 2.45 -16.48 3.07
C ASN A 245 3.52 -17.48 3.49
N ALA A 246 3.83 -18.49 2.65
CA ALA A 246 4.95 -19.40 2.90
C ALA A 246 6.32 -18.67 2.86
N THR A 247 6.43 -17.56 2.15
CA THR A 247 7.65 -16.76 2.00
C THR A 247 7.43 -15.27 2.27
N ILE A 248 6.31 -14.92 2.91
CA ILE A 248 6.00 -13.50 3.21
C ILE A 248 7.17 -12.85 3.96
N GLY A 249 7.51 -11.63 3.56
CA GLY A 249 8.65 -10.91 4.12
C GLY A 249 9.98 -11.14 3.40
N GLN A 250 10.07 -12.09 2.45
CA GLN A 250 11.32 -12.49 1.79
C GLN A 250 11.33 -12.22 0.29
N ASP A 251 10.19 -11.92 -0.34
CA ASP A 251 10.03 -11.95 -1.80
C ASP A 251 10.32 -10.61 -2.49
N ASP A 252 10.28 -9.50 -1.76
CA ASP A 252 10.67 -8.17 -2.23
C ASP A 252 11.23 -7.30 -1.09
N ARG A 253 11.55 -6.04 -1.38
CA ARG A 253 12.02 -5.06 -0.39
C ARG A 253 10.97 -4.00 -0.05
N PHE A 254 9.72 -4.20 -0.45
CA PHE A 254 8.61 -3.27 -0.34
C PHE A 254 7.51 -3.80 0.60
N LEU A 255 6.25 -3.70 0.19
CA LEU A 255 5.10 -4.03 1.03
C LEU A 255 5.11 -5.48 1.51
N ASN A 256 5.52 -6.44 0.67
CA ASN A 256 5.65 -7.86 1.07
C ASN A 256 6.60 -8.02 2.26
N LYS A 257 7.80 -7.41 2.19
CA LYS A 257 8.79 -7.45 3.28
C LYS A 257 8.20 -6.98 4.60
N TYR A 258 7.52 -5.84 4.58
CA TYR A 258 7.04 -5.22 5.82
C TYR A 258 5.76 -5.86 6.35
N THR A 259 4.93 -6.43 5.48
CA THR A 259 3.82 -7.28 5.91
C THR A 259 4.32 -8.51 6.68
N GLY A 260 5.38 -9.17 6.19
CA GLY A 260 6.03 -10.27 6.89
C GLY A 260 6.61 -9.85 8.24
N GLN A 261 7.36 -8.74 8.27
CA GLN A 261 7.95 -8.23 9.52
C GLN A 261 6.91 -7.88 10.58
N VAL A 262 5.81 -7.23 10.20
CA VAL A 262 4.72 -6.93 11.15
C VAL A 262 4.02 -8.21 11.62
N SER A 263 3.90 -9.22 10.74
CA SER A 263 3.32 -10.51 11.12
C SER A 263 4.22 -11.37 12.03
N GLU A 264 5.52 -11.06 12.12
CA GLU A 264 6.46 -11.71 13.07
C GLU A 264 6.30 -11.18 14.50
N ASP A 265 5.66 -10.03 14.68
CA ASP A 265 5.34 -9.45 15.97
C ASP A 265 4.11 -10.14 16.58
N ASP A 266 4.22 -10.56 17.86
CA ASP A 266 3.13 -11.26 18.57
C ASP A 266 1.84 -10.42 18.63
N ASP A 267 1.94 -9.09 18.71
CA ASP A 267 0.80 -8.16 18.77
C ASP A 267 0.03 -8.07 17.44
N PHE A 268 0.71 -8.40 16.31
CA PHE A 268 0.16 -8.29 14.95
C PHE A 268 0.24 -9.60 14.15
N SER A 269 0.46 -10.74 14.80
CA SER A 269 0.84 -12.02 14.19
C SER A 269 -0.14 -12.56 13.13
N ASN A 270 -1.41 -12.17 13.18
CA ASN A 270 -2.42 -12.64 12.21
C ASN A 270 -2.49 -11.80 10.93
N ILE A 271 -1.82 -10.64 10.87
CA ILE A 271 -2.08 -9.62 9.84
C ILE A 271 -1.83 -10.13 8.41
N ALA A 272 -0.79 -10.94 8.19
CA ALA A 272 -0.50 -11.51 6.87
C ALA A 272 -1.54 -12.56 6.46
N GLU A 273 -2.04 -13.35 7.41
CA GLU A 273 -3.09 -14.35 7.18
C GLU A 273 -4.43 -13.68 6.86
N ASP A 274 -4.80 -12.65 7.62
CA ASP A 274 -6.02 -11.88 7.42
C ASP A 274 -6.04 -11.23 6.04
N ILE A 275 -4.93 -10.62 5.59
CA ILE A 275 -4.80 -10.01 4.26
C ILE A 275 -4.97 -11.09 3.17
N PHE A 276 -4.26 -12.23 3.28
CA PHE A 276 -4.31 -13.29 2.28
C PHE A 276 -5.70 -13.92 2.17
N ASN A 277 -6.33 -14.23 3.31
CA ASN A 277 -7.67 -14.79 3.34
C ASN A 277 -8.70 -13.80 2.80
N ALA A 278 -8.57 -12.50 3.10
CA ALA A 278 -9.44 -11.48 2.55
C ALA A 278 -9.30 -11.36 1.01
N PHE A 279 -8.08 -11.37 0.48
CA PHE A 279 -7.88 -11.40 -0.97
C PHE A 279 -8.51 -12.63 -1.63
N LYS A 280 -8.32 -13.80 -1.03
CA LYS A 280 -8.83 -15.07 -1.55
C LYS A 280 -10.35 -15.14 -1.50
N LYS A 281 -10.95 -14.75 -0.36
CA LYS A 281 -12.40 -14.75 -0.17
C LYS A 281 -13.09 -13.69 -1.02
N GLY A 282 -12.55 -12.48 -1.11
CA GLY A 282 -13.11 -11.42 -1.97
C GLY A 282 -13.06 -11.77 -3.45
N ARG A 283 -11.99 -12.46 -3.92
CA ARG A 283 -11.91 -12.97 -5.29
C ARG A 283 -12.93 -14.09 -5.56
N ALA A 284 -13.18 -14.95 -4.56
CA ALA A 284 -14.22 -15.97 -4.63
C ALA A 284 -15.62 -15.35 -4.62
N ALA A 285 -15.84 -14.29 -3.85
CA ALA A 285 -17.08 -13.52 -3.81
C ALA A 285 -17.40 -12.89 -5.20
N ILE A 286 -16.39 -12.33 -5.88
CA ILE A 286 -16.54 -11.84 -7.26
C ILE A 286 -17.02 -12.97 -8.19
N VAL A 287 -16.43 -14.17 -8.11
CA VAL A 287 -16.85 -15.32 -8.91
C VAL A 287 -18.29 -15.73 -8.63
N ALA A 288 -18.70 -15.62 -7.36
CA ALA A 288 -20.06 -15.96 -6.91
C ALA A 288 -21.11 -14.86 -7.20
N GLY A 289 -20.68 -13.63 -7.57
CA GLY A 289 -21.57 -12.47 -7.72
C GLY A 289 -22.00 -11.86 -6.39
N ASP A 290 -21.27 -12.13 -5.30
CA ASP A 290 -21.53 -11.57 -3.96
C ASP A 290 -20.67 -10.33 -3.72
N TYR A 291 -21.17 -9.17 -4.15
CA TYR A 291 -20.43 -7.92 -4.09
C TYR A 291 -20.41 -7.31 -2.69
N GLU A 292 -21.35 -7.67 -1.80
CA GLU A 292 -21.34 -7.26 -0.40
C GLU A 292 -20.14 -7.91 0.34
N VAL A 293 -19.99 -9.23 0.19
CA VAL A 293 -18.83 -9.94 0.76
C VAL A 293 -17.52 -9.46 0.13
N ARG A 294 -17.48 -9.18 -1.19
CA ARG A 294 -16.31 -8.57 -1.86
C ARG A 294 -15.87 -7.30 -1.15
N ASP A 295 -16.82 -6.39 -0.87
CA ASP A 295 -16.52 -5.08 -0.27
C ASP A 295 -16.15 -5.19 1.21
N GLU A 296 -16.72 -6.14 1.95
CA GLU A 296 -16.26 -6.49 3.29
C GLU A 296 -14.79 -6.92 3.29
N GLN A 297 -14.40 -7.80 2.34
CA GLN A 297 -13.01 -8.26 2.24
C GLN A 297 -12.06 -7.12 1.81
N ALA A 298 -12.49 -6.24 0.91
CA ALA A 298 -11.73 -5.04 0.56
C ALA A 298 -11.47 -4.15 1.79
N ASN A 299 -12.44 -4.02 2.70
CA ASN A 299 -12.28 -3.26 3.93
C ASN A 299 -11.28 -3.90 4.92
N ILE A 300 -11.25 -5.23 5.04
CA ILE A 300 -10.23 -5.95 5.83
C ILE A 300 -8.83 -5.67 5.26
N ILE A 301 -8.66 -5.71 3.93
CA ILE A 301 -7.38 -5.41 3.28
C ILE A 301 -6.98 -3.94 3.50
N ARG A 302 -7.92 -3.00 3.41
CA ARG A 302 -7.68 -1.57 3.68
C ARG A 302 -7.15 -1.34 5.08
N GLU A 303 -7.83 -1.89 6.09
CA GLU A 303 -7.42 -1.78 7.49
C GLU A 303 -6.03 -2.37 7.71
N SER A 304 -5.83 -3.61 7.28
CA SER A 304 -4.61 -4.36 7.56
C SER A 304 -3.38 -3.75 6.87
N ILE A 305 -3.44 -3.38 5.59
CA ILE A 305 -2.33 -2.75 4.89
C ILE A 305 -2.04 -1.36 5.47
N SER A 306 -3.07 -0.58 5.81
CA SER A 306 -2.88 0.71 6.46
C SER A 306 -2.20 0.57 7.81
N LYS A 307 -2.56 -0.45 8.59
CA LYS A 307 -1.93 -0.79 9.88
C LYS A 307 -0.47 -1.20 9.71
N VAL A 308 -0.12 -2.02 8.71
CA VAL A 308 1.29 -2.37 8.40
C VAL A 308 2.13 -1.11 8.21
N ILE A 309 1.66 -0.14 7.42
CA ILE A 309 2.36 1.10 7.14
C ILE A 309 2.55 1.92 8.43
N ALA A 310 1.51 2.05 9.24
CA ALA A 310 1.54 2.84 10.47
C ALA A 310 2.46 2.22 11.55
N VAL A 311 2.35 0.90 11.77
CA VAL A 311 3.20 0.15 12.71
C VAL A 311 4.67 0.33 12.33
N ARG A 312 5.02 0.19 11.06
CA ARG A 312 6.41 0.38 10.60
C ARG A 312 6.89 1.83 10.74
N GLY A 313 6.03 2.81 10.52
CA GLY A 313 6.35 4.22 10.78
C GLY A 313 6.74 4.45 12.24
N VAL A 314 5.91 4.02 13.19
CA VAL A 314 6.16 4.14 14.62
C VAL A 314 7.39 3.32 15.05
N TYR A 315 7.51 2.08 14.58
CA TYR A 315 8.68 1.23 14.84
C TYR A 315 9.99 1.95 14.53
N TYR A 316 10.11 2.52 13.32
CA TYR A 316 11.36 3.15 12.89
C TYR A 316 11.66 4.45 13.62
N LEU A 317 10.65 5.22 14.03
CA LEU A 317 10.86 6.38 14.89
C LEU A 317 11.42 5.97 16.26
N GLN A 318 10.86 4.94 16.88
CA GLN A 318 11.32 4.45 18.19
C GLN A 318 12.68 3.73 18.09
N ALA A 319 12.95 2.99 17.00
CA ALA A 319 14.26 2.42 16.74
C ALA A 319 15.33 3.52 16.57
N GLY A 320 15.04 4.55 15.78
CA GLY A 320 15.91 5.72 15.63
C GLY A 320 16.20 6.42 16.95
N LYS A 321 15.18 6.67 17.76
CA LYS A 321 15.30 7.23 19.12
C LYS A 321 16.24 6.40 20.00
N LYS A 322 16.07 5.08 19.99
CA LYS A 322 16.94 4.16 20.73
C LYS A 322 18.41 4.26 20.28
N GLN A 323 18.66 4.36 18.98
CA GLN A 323 20.02 4.48 18.44
C GLN A 323 20.64 5.85 18.76
N LEU A 324 19.86 6.95 18.69
CA LEU A 324 20.33 8.28 19.13
C LEU A 324 20.76 8.27 20.60
N SER A 325 20.00 7.64 21.48
CA SER A 325 20.33 7.53 22.90
C SER A 325 21.63 6.76 23.15
N ASN A 326 22.03 5.90 22.22
CA ASN A 326 23.27 5.14 22.25
C ASN A 326 24.43 5.85 21.51
N ASN A 327 24.24 7.10 21.05
CA ASN A 327 25.17 7.87 20.22
C ASN A 327 25.57 7.14 18.92
N ASN A 328 24.67 6.34 18.37
CA ASN A 328 24.85 5.61 17.11
C ASN A 328 24.06 6.30 15.99
N ASN A 329 24.54 7.47 15.55
CA ASN A 329 23.86 8.30 14.57
C ASN A 329 23.68 7.58 13.22
N GLY A 330 24.62 6.75 12.78
CA GLY A 330 24.48 6.03 11.51
C GLY A 330 23.28 5.10 11.48
N SER A 331 23.12 4.24 12.50
CA SER A 331 21.92 3.39 12.63
C SER A 331 20.66 4.21 12.88
N ALA A 332 20.77 5.33 13.61
CA ALA A 332 19.64 6.20 13.90
C ALA A 332 19.08 6.82 12.61
N PHE A 333 19.96 7.44 11.81
CA PHE A 333 19.53 8.11 10.57
C PHE A 333 19.02 7.12 9.52
N HIS A 334 19.58 5.91 9.49
CA HIS A 334 19.01 4.82 8.69
C HIS A 334 17.56 4.52 9.11
N SER A 335 17.34 4.23 10.39
CA SER A 335 15.98 3.96 10.90
C SER A 335 15.04 5.13 10.66
N LEU A 336 15.47 6.36 10.93
CA LEU A 336 14.64 7.55 10.75
C LEU A 336 14.33 7.82 9.27
N SER A 337 15.27 7.55 8.36
CA SER A 337 15.02 7.67 6.92
C SER A 337 13.98 6.65 6.44
N GLU A 338 14.02 5.40 6.96
CA GLU A 338 12.96 4.43 6.72
C GLU A 338 11.62 4.93 7.30
N GLY A 339 11.64 5.45 8.54
CA GLY A 339 10.47 6.01 9.20
C GLY A 339 9.82 7.16 8.43
N ILE A 340 10.61 8.08 7.89
CA ILE A 340 10.13 9.18 7.01
C ILE A 340 9.35 8.62 5.82
N GLY A 341 9.88 7.59 5.14
CA GLY A 341 9.21 6.99 4.00
C GLY A 341 7.88 6.31 4.37
N PHE A 342 7.78 5.70 5.57
CA PHE A 342 6.52 5.15 6.07
C PHE A 342 5.54 6.25 6.51
N ILE A 343 6.00 7.32 7.17
CA ILE A 343 5.16 8.48 7.48
C ILE A 343 4.61 9.10 6.19
N TYR A 344 5.48 9.30 5.18
CA TYR A 344 5.06 9.78 3.87
C TYR A 344 4.00 8.86 3.23
N SER A 345 4.07 7.56 3.50
CA SER A 345 3.14 6.56 2.98
C SER A 345 1.75 6.60 3.63
N LEU A 346 1.59 7.21 4.81
CA LEU A 346 0.31 7.27 5.54
C LEU A 346 -0.80 8.02 4.78
N GLN A 347 -0.46 9.00 3.95
CA GLN A 347 -1.43 9.73 3.12
C GLN A 347 -2.13 8.86 2.06
N PHE A 348 -1.63 7.65 1.79
CA PHE A 348 -2.19 6.69 0.82
C PHE A 348 -2.97 5.57 1.50
N THR A 349 -3.05 5.57 2.82
CA THR A 349 -3.87 4.63 3.62
C THR A 349 -5.36 4.91 3.39
N ARG A 350 -6.24 4.01 3.86
CA ARG A 350 -7.69 4.20 3.70
C ARG A 350 -8.43 3.65 4.91
N ILE A 351 -9.29 4.48 5.49
CA ILE A 351 -10.21 4.09 6.55
C ILE A 351 -11.31 3.21 5.93
N PRO A 352 -11.56 1.99 6.45
CA PRO A 352 -12.61 1.09 5.96
C PRO A 352 -13.98 1.78 5.85
N GLY A 353 -14.69 1.51 4.77
CA GLY A 353 -16.03 2.07 4.51
C GLY A 353 -16.05 3.58 4.20
N THR A 354 -14.89 4.20 3.94
CA THR A 354 -14.78 5.63 3.60
C THR A 354 -13.87 5.85 2.39
N ASP A 355 -13.85 7.11 1.88
CA ASP A 355 -12.90 7.59 0.89
C ASP A 355 -11.79 8.45 1.51
N GLN A 356 -11.53 8.30 2.82
CA GLN A 356 -10.57 9.12 3.53
C GLN A 356 -9.33 8.32 3.95
N PRO A 357 -8.12 8.90 3.87
CA PRO A 357 -6.93 8.31 4.47
C PRO A 357 -7.00 8.41 6.01
N TYR A 358 -6.22 7.60 6.70
CA TYR A 358 -6.04 7.76 8.16
C TYR A 358 -5.37 9.08 8.53
N LEU A 359 -4.41 9.52 7.70
CA LEU A 359 -3.82 10.86 7.78
C LEU A 359 -3.85 11.51 6.39
N THR A 360 -4.30 12.74 6.33
CA THR A 360 -4.36 13.52 5.09
C THR A 360 -2.96 13.92 4.62
N HIS A 361 -2.85 14.34 3.37
CA HIS A 361 -1.60 14.88 2.80
C HIS A 361 -1.01 16.03 3.64
N ASN A 362 -1.85 16.92 4.15
CA ASN A 362 -1.39 18.04 4.98
C ASN A 362 -0.89 17.57 6.35
N GLU A 363 -1.62 16.68 7.02
CA GLU A 363 -1.19 16.12 8.31
C GLU A 363 0.13 15.37 8.19
N VAL A 364 0.33 14.61 7.10
CA VAL A 364 1.60 13.93 6.84
C VAL A 364 2.73 14.93 6.63
N ASN A 365 2.51 16.01 5.88
CA ASN A 365 3.51 17.06 5.71
C ASN A 365 3.83 17.74 7.04
N ASP A 366 2.83 18.06 7.86
CA ASP A 366 3.04 18.64 9.19
C ASP A 366 3.88 17.73 10.10
N LEU A 367 3.66 16.40 10.06
CA LEU A 367 4.50 15.44 10.79
C LEU A 367 5.95 15.43 10.29
N LEU A 368 6.16 15.48 8.97
CA LEU A 368 7.50 15.50 8.37
C LEU A 368 8.23 16.82 8.63
N ASP A 369 7.53 17.95 8.57
CA ASP A 369 8.09 19.26 8.92
C ASP A 369 8.47 19.32 10.40
N ASN A 370 7.65 18.77 11.29
CA ASN A 370 7.98 18.63 12.72
C ASN A 370 9.20 17.72 12.97
N LEU A 371 9.33 16.64 12.19
CA LEU A 371 10.44 15.70 12.33
C LEU A 371 11.77 16.30 11.90
N LEU A 372 11.78 17.03 10.77
CA LEU A 372 12.99 17.63 10.21
C LEU A 372 13.31 19.01 10.81
N GLY A 373 12.30 19.71 11.36
CA GLY A 373 12.43 21.05 11.92
C GLY A 373 12.70 22.13 10.88
N ASP A 374 12.72 23.38 11.33
CA ASP A 374 12.94 24.56 10.45
C ASP A 374 14.44 24.84 10.18
N GLY A 375 15.33 24.07 10.78
CA GLY A 375 16.77 24.27 10.69
C GLY A 375 17.41 23.57 9.47
N PRO A 376 18.67 23.90 9.15
CA PRO A 376 19.36 23.30 8.00
C PRO A 376 19.94 21.88 8.30
N ASN A 377 19.75 21.37 9.49
CA ASN A 377 20.42 20.15 9.94
C ASN A 377 19.52 18.91 9.93
N GLY A 378 18.17 19.07 9.84
CA GLY A 378 17.24 17.97 9.77
C GLY A 378 17.36 16.97 10.92
N LEU A 379 17.63 15.71 10.62
CA LEU A 379 17.72 14.63 11.61
C LEU A 379 18.86 14.79 12.63
N TRP A 380 19.86 15.63 12.36
CA TRP A 380 20.91 15.92 13.36
C TRP A 380 20.38 16.66 14.58
N ASP A 381 19.30 17.42 14.44
CA ASP A 381 18.70 18.23 15.50
C ASP A 381 17.45 17.56 16.11
N VAL A 382 17.04 16.39 15.61
CA VAL A 382 15.83 15.69 16.09
C VAL A 382 15.98 15.27 17.56
N THR A 383 14.91 15.42 18.33
CA THR A 383 14.89 15.09 19.76
C THR A 383 14.05 13.83 20.04
N SER A 384 14.34 13.17 21.18
CA SER A 384 13.51 12.05 21.63
C SER A 384 12.06 12.45 21.87
N GLU A 385 11.82 13.69 22.32
CA GLU A 385 10.46 14.22 22.52
C GLU A 385 9.70 14.37 21.21
N THR A 386 10.36 14.86 20.16
CA THR A 386 9.79 14.95 18.81
C THR A 386 9.37 13.57 18.30
N LEU A 387 10.26 12.57 18.44
CA LEU A 387 10.00 11.20 18.01
C LEU A 387 8.84 10.54 18.77
N ASP A 388 8.74 10.78 20.08
CA ASP A 388 7.63 10.29 20.90
C ASP A 388 6.30 10.96 20.53
N THR A 389 6.32 12.27 20.32
CA THR A 389 5.13 13.03 19.92
C THR A 389 4.58 12.53 18.60
N ILE A 390 5.42 12.43 17.57
CA ILE A 390 4.99 11.94 16.24
C ILE A 390 4.51 10.49 16.31
N SER A 391 5.21 9.61 17.06
CA SER A 391 4.78 8.22 17.25
C SER A 391 3.39 8.15 17.91
N GLY A 392 3.14 8.98 18.93
CA GLY A 392 1.86 9.08 19.61
C GLY A 392 0.73 9.62 18.71
N GLU A 393 1.03 10.62 17.89
CA GLU A 393 0.08 11.18 16.92
C GLU A 393 -0.32 10.12 15.88
N ILE A 394 0.64 9.38 15.31
CA ILE A 394 0.34 8.30 14.37
C ILE A 394 -0.50 7.21 15.04
N ALA A 395 -0.07 6.70 16.20
CA ALA A 395 -0.77 5.62 16.90
C ALA A 395 -2.21 5.99 17.27
N ALA A 396 -2.49 7.28 17.55
CA ALA A 396 -3.83 7.76 17.89
C ALA A 396 -4.87 7.62 16.75
N HIS A 397 -4.44 7.46 15.51
CA HIS A 397 -5.31 7.22 14.37
C HIS A 397 -5.63 5.73 14.15
N PHE A 398 -4.94 4.84 14.87
CA PHE A 398 -5.05 3.38 14.72
C PHE A 398 -5.37 2.73 16.08
N ASP A 399 -5.65 1.44 16.08
CA ASP A 399 -6.01 0.64 17.26
C ASP A 399 -4.79 -0.10 17.87
N PHE A 400 -3.62 0.56 17.88
CA PHE A 400 -2.42 0.05 18.53
C PHE A 400 -1.72 1.13 19.35
N THR A 401 -0.90 0.72 20.28
CA THR A 401 -0.08 1.61 21.12
C THR A 401 1.34 1.77 20.54
N VAL A 402 2.02 2.86 20.92
CA VAL A 402 3.43 3.06 20.55
C VAL A 402 4.31 1.91 21.06
N GLU A 403 3.99 1.34 22.23
CA GLU A 403 4.73 0.22 22.82
C GLU A 403 4.60 -1.05 21.99
N GLU A 404 3.38 -1.41 21.57
CA GLU A 404 3.13 -2.54 20.67
C GLU A 404 3.90 -2.38 19.35
N ALA A 405 3.80 -1.23 18.69
CA ALA A 405 4.49 -1.00 17.42
C ALA A 405 6.03 -0.95 17.55
N ALA A 406 6.58 -0.64 18.73
CA ALA A 406 8.01 -0.56 18.97
C ALA A 406 8.64 -1.89 19.41
N SER A 407 7.84 -2.94 19.65
CA SER A 407 8.29 -4.19 20.27
C SER A 407 9.06 -5.12 19.33
N ASN A 408 9.00 -4.93 18.03
CA ASN A 408 9.58 -5.79 16.99
C ASN A 408 11.10 -5.70 16.85
#